data_52769194f0dcadc41f6bd3e65a3954b8
#
_entry.id   52769194f0dcadc41f6bd3e65a3954b8
#
_cell.length_a   1.000
_cell.length_b   1.000
_cell.length_c   1.000
_cell.angle_alpha   90.00
_cell.angle_beta   90.00
_cell.angle_gamma   90.00
#
_symmetry.space_group_name_H-M   'P 1'
#
loop_
_entity.id
_entity.type
_entity.pdbx_description
1 polymer ?
#
loop_
_entity_poly.entity_id
_entity_poly.type
_entity_poly.pdbx_seq_one_letter_code
_entity_poly.pdbx_strand_id
1 'polypeptide(L)'
;MTEPSNYTPPEVWTWKQGGGGRFASINRPVAGATHDKELPAGRHPLQLYSLATPNGVKVTVMLEELLALGHRGAEYDAWLIRINDGDQFGSGFVEVNPNSKIPALMDRSGSEPIRVFESGAILLYLAEKFGAFLPTDRAGRTESLSWLFWQMGSGPYLGGGFGHFYAYAPTKIEYAIDRFAMEAKRQLDVLDRRLADNEYLGGREYSVADIAVWPWYGALAQGQLYGDAAKFLQVQDYANVQRWTEAIAARPAVQRGRMVNRVSGEPSSQLHERHDAGDFATKTQDKIAAES
;
A
#
# COMPACT_ATOMS: atom_id res chain seq x y z
N MET A 1 -34.72 7.41 -10.52
CA MET A 1 -34.61 7.94 -9.14
C MET A 1 -34.75 6.74 -8.22
N THR A 2 -33.67 6.31 -7.61
CA THR A 2 -33.70 5.25 -6.59
C THR A 2 -34.44 5.79 -5.37
N GLU A 3 -35.36 4.99 -4.81
CA GLU A 3 -36.06 5.35 -3.58
C GLU A 3 -35.02 5.71 -2.50
N PRO A 4 -35.24 6.80 -1.73
CA PRO A 4 -34.36 7.13 -0.62
C PRO A 4 -34.34 5.94 0.33
N SER A 5 -33.14 5.53 0.75
CA SER A 5 -32.99 4.45 1.73
C SER A 5 -33.77 4.85 2.98
N ASN A 6 -34.71 4.04 3.43
CA ASN A 6 -35.47 4.25 4.68
C ASN A 6 -34.60 4.04 5.94
N TYR A 7 -33.27 4.15 5.83
CA TYR A 7 -32.37 4.00 6.96
C TYR A 7 -32.34 5.27 7.80
N THR A 8 -32.81 5.16 9.02
CA THR A 8 -32.65 6.19 10.04
C THR A 8 -31.49 5.79 10.96
N PRO A 9 -30.43 6.58 11.04
CA PRO A 9 -29.34 6.31 11.99
C PRO A 9 -29.84 6.20 13.42
N PRO A 10 -29.39 5.20 14.21
CA PRO A 10 -29.72 5.14 15.63
C PRO A 10 -29.07 6.31 16.39
N GLU A 11 -29.62 6.65 17.55
CA GLU A 11 -29.02 7.66 18.42
C GLU A 11 -27.60 7.28 18.86
N VAL A 12 -27.38 5.96 19.13
CA VAL A 12 -26.08 5.39 19.48
C VAL A 12 -25.83 4.20 18.58
N TRP A 13 -24.71 4.25 17.83
CA TRP A 13 -24.32 3.16 16.98
C TRP A 13 -23.75 1.98 17.81
N THR A 14 -24.19 0.77 17.51
CA THR A 14 -23.69 -0.47 18.10
C THR A 14 -23.10 -1.38 17.03
N TRP A 15 -21.95 -1.97 17.33
CA TRP A 15 -21.30 -2.89 16.41
C TRP A 15 -22.08 -4.20 16.26
N LYS A 16 -22.26 -4.62 15.00
CA LYS A 16 -22.78 -5.93 14.64
C LYS A 16 -21.70 -6.67 13.85
N GLN A 17 -21.33 -7.86 14.27
CA GLN A 17 -20.21 -8.64 13.70
C GLN A 17 -20.31 -8.85 12.17
N GLY A 18 -21.49 -8.90 11.58
CA GLY A 18 -21.71 -9.00 10.14
C GLY A 18 -21.82 -7.63 9.42
N GLY A 19 -21.76 -6.52 10.14
CA GLY A 19 -22.07 -5.18 9.66
C GLY A 19 -21.03 -4.49 8.78
N GLY A 20 -19.99 -5.17 8.32
CA GLY A 20 -18.95 -4.59 7.45
C GLY A 20 -18.86 -5.24 6.06
N GLY A 21 -19.86 -6.04 5.67
CA GLY A 21 -19.85 -6.74 4.39
C GLY A 21 -18.60 -7.65 4.25
N ARG A 22 -18.03 -7.72 3.06
CA ARG A 22 -16.85 -8.54 2.76
C ARG A 22 -15.66 -8.32 3.71
N PHE A 23 -15.55 -7.13 4.31
CA PHE A 23 -14.42 -6.75 5.17
C PHE A 23 -14.78 -6.70 6.66
N ALA A 24 -15.91 -7.28 7.06
CA ALA A 24 -16.36 -7.30 8.46
C ALA A 24 -15.33 -7.92 9.42
N SER A 25 -14.58 -8.94 8.94
CA SER A 25 -13.57 -9.65 9.75
C SER A 25 -12.23 -8.93 9.87
N ILE A 26 -11.93 -7.97 8.99
CA ILE A 26 -10.63 -7.26 8.99
C ILE A 26 -10.64 -5.94 9.76
N ASN A 27 -11.79 -5.55 10.30
CA ASN A 27 -11.96 -4.35 11.10
C ASN A 27 -12.85 -4.63 12.31
N ARG A 28 -12.64 -3.88 13.38
CA ARG A 28 -13.45 -3.92 14.58
C ARG A 28 -13.40 -2.58 15.32
N PRO A 29 -14.39 -2.27 16.15
CA PRO A 29 -14.49 -0.95 16.79
C PRO A 29 -13.58 -0.78 18.02
N VAL A 30 -12.80 -1.80 18.38
CA VAL A 30 -11.88 -1.78 19.52
C VAL A 30 -10.48 -2.19 19.09
N ALA A 31 -9.47 -1.54 19.63
CA ALA A 31 -8.07 -1.87 19.41
C ALA A 31 -7.60 -3.03 20.33
N GLY A 32 -6.35 -3.45 20.15
CA GLY A 32 -5.69 -4.47 20.96
C GLY A 32 -5.73 -5.88 20.34
N ALA A 33 -5.01 -6.83 20.94
CA ALA A 33 -4.95 -8.20 20.45
C ALA A 33 -6.26 -8.96 20.71
N THR A 34 -6.56 -9.95 19.85
CA THR A 34 -7.68 -10.90 20.05
C THR A 34 -7.19 -12.28 20.47
N HIS A 35 -5.93 -12.58 20.17
CA HIS A 35 -5.32 -13.89 20.43
C HIS A 35 -3.80 -13.74 20.54
N ASP A 36 -3.19 -14.70 21.21
CA ASP A 36 -1.75 -14.78 21.29
C ASP A 36 -1.18 -15.38 20.00
N LYS A 37 -0.29 -14.63 19.38
CA LYS A 37 0.46 -15.05 18.20
C LYS A 37 1.73 -14.23 18.12
N GLU A 38 2.86 -14.90 18.28
CA GLU A 38 4.17 -14.29 18.06
C GLU A 38 4.41 -14.03 16.58
N LEU A 39 5.21 -13.00 16.30
CA LEU A 39 5.68 -12.74 14.95
C LEU A 39 6.96 -13.53 14.66
N PRO A 40 7.10 -14.12 13.48
CA PRO A 40 8.34 -14.73 13.06
C PRO A 40 9.44 -13.66 12.91
N ALA A 41 10.68 -14.08 13.06
CA ALA A 41 11.85 -13.25 12.83
C ALA A 41 12.90 -14.05 12.05
N GLY A 42 13.40 -13.43 10.97
CA GLY A 42 14.42 -14.01 10.12
C GLY A 42 15.82 -13.48 10.44
N ARG A 43 16.71 -13.64 9.47
CA ARG A 43 18.15 -13.34 9.62
C ARG A 43 18.51 -11.87 9.40
N HIS A 44 17.68 -11.14 8.64
CA HIS A 44 17.96 -9.75 8.32
C HIS A 44 17.53 -8.81 9.44
N PRO A 45 18.20 -7.65 9.60
CA PRO A 45 17.78 -6.68 10.61
C PRO A 45 16.40 -6.08 10.34
N LEU A 46 16.04 -5.88 9.08
CA LEU A 46 14.74 -5.34 8.69
C LEU A 46 13.72 -6.47 8.57
N GLN A 47 12.72 -6.46 9.45
CA GLN A 47 11.62 -7.43 9.48
C GLN A 47 10.34 -6.73 9.05
N LEU A 48 9.86 -7.02 7.85
CA LEU A 48 8.62 -6.45 7.30
C LEU A 48 7.47 -7.45 7.49
N TYR A 49 6.37 -6.99 8.05
CA TYR A 49 5.13 -7.73 8.23
C TYR A 49 4.06 -7.10 7.35
N SER A 50 3.68 -7.76 6.26
CA SER A 50 2.91 -7.09 5.20
C SER A 50 2.02 -8.04 4.39
N LEU A 51 1.25 -7.44 3.50
CA LEU A 51 0.49 -8.05 2.42
C LEU A 51 0.58 -7.09 1.22
N ALA A 52 0.62 -7.61 -0.01
CA ALA A 52 0.73 -6.80 -1.23
C ALA A 52 -0.56 -6.02 -1.57
N THR A 53 -1.10 -5.30 -0.59
CA THR A 53 -2.03 -4.20 -0.82
C THR A 53 -1.25 -2.98 -1.33
N PRO A 54 -1.90 -1.95 -1.86
CA PRO A 54 -1.18 -0.74 -2.27
C PRO A 54 -0.27 -0.16 -1.18
N ASN A 55 -0.66 -0.23 0.10
CA ASN A 55 0.18 0.25 1.20
C ASN A 55 1.38 -0.67 1.48
N GLY A 56 1.22 -1.99 1.38
CA GLY A 56 2.33 -2.94 1.51
C GLY A 56 3.34 -2.79 0.38
N VAL A 57 2.85 -2.65 -0.85
CA VAL A 57 3.68 -2.45 -2.04
C VAL A 57 4.58 -1.21 -1.96
N LYS A 58 4.16 -0.14 -1.29
CA LYS A 58 5.03 1.03 -1.04
C LYS A 58 6.35 0.61 -0.38
N VAL A 59 6.26 -0.20 0.67
CA VAL A 59 7.42 -0.57 1.47
C VAL A 59 8.30 -1.59 0.75
N THR A 60 7.71 -2.58 0.10
CA THR A 60 8.49 -3.57 -0.66
C THR A 60 9.17 -2.94 -1.88
N VAL A 61 8.53 -1.99 -2.56
CA VAL A 61 9.15 -1.20 -3.63
C VAL A 61 10.31 -0.36 -3.08
N MET A 62 10.13 0.34 -1.96
CA MET A 62 11.20 1.14 -1.34
C MET A 62 12.42 0.29 -1.01
N LEU A 63 12.23 -0.87 -0.40
CA LEU A 63 13.31 -1.78 -0.05
C LEU A 63 14.06 -2.32 -1.29
N GLU A 64 13.32 -2.75 -2.31
CA GLU A 64 13.91 -3.22 -3.57
C GLU A 64 14.64 -2.09 -4.34
N GLU A 65 14.14 -0.85 -4.29
CA GLU A 65 14.82 0.31 -4.87
C GLU A 65 16.12 0.65 -4.11
N LEU A 66 16.12 0.56 -2.78
CA LEU A 66 17.33 0.73 -1.97
C LEU A 66 18.37 -0.34 -2.29
N LEU A 67 17.96 -1.59 -2.43
CA LEU A 67 18.84 -2.69 -2.84
C LEU A 67 19.39 -2.48 -4.25
N ALA A 68 18.59 -1.97 -5.19
CA ALA A 68 19.02 -1.64 -6.54
C ALA A 68 20.06 -0.51 -6.58
N LEU A 69 20.02 0.42 -5.61
CA LEU A 69 21.04 1.45 -5.42
C LEU A 69 22.32 0.93 -4.73
N GLY A 70 22.34 -0.35 -4.31
CA GLY A 70 23.49 -0.97 -3.65
C GLY A 70 23.53 -0.85 -2.13
N HIS A 71 22.45 -0.41 -1.49
CA HIS A 71 22.34 -0.34 -0.03
C HIS A 71 22.12 -1.74 0.57
N ARG A 72 23.20 -2.52 0.74
CA ARG A 72 23.13 -3.88 1.29
C ARG A 72 22.49 -3.99 2.67
N GLY A 73 22.56 -2.93 3.48
CA GLY A 73 21.86 -2.84 4.77
C GLY A 73 20.33 -2.79 4.66
N ALA A 74 19.78 -2.63 3.46
CA ALA A 74 18.35 -2.69 3.19
C ALA A 74 17.82 -4.11 2.94
N GLU A 75 18.66 -5.16 3.04
CA GLU A 75 18.18 -6.56 3.01
C GLU A 75 17.17 -6.80 4.13
N TYR A 76 16.12 -7.54 3.80
CA TYR A 76 14.96 -7.68 4.67
C TYR A 76 14.32 -9.07 4.58
N ASP A 77 13.67 -9.45 5.66
CA ASP A 77 12.70 -10.54 5.67
C ASP A 77 11.29 -9.97 5.55
N ALA A 78 10.51 -10.45 4.59
CA ALA A 78 9.10 -10.07 4.42
C ALA A 78 8.19 -11.24 4.75
N TRP A 79 7.43 -11.09 5.82
CA TRP A 79 6.49 -12.06 6.36
C TRP A 79 5.07 -11.75 5.90
N LEU A 80 4.38 -12.75 5.40
CA LEU A 80 2.99 -12.61 4.95
C LEU A 80 2.02 -12.52 6.13
N ILE A 81 1.28 -11.43 6.21
CA ILE A 81 0.19 -11.24 7.17
C ILE A 81 -1.15 -11.47 6.46
N ARG A 82 -1.84 -12.55 6.81
CA ARG A 82 -3.14 -12.92 6.24
C ARG A 82 -4.26 -12.17 6.96
N ILE A 83 -4.57 -10.98 6.48
CA ILE A 83 -5.57 -10.10 7.14
C ILE A 83 -6.98 -10.71 7.19
N ASN A 84 -7.32 -11.59 6.25
CA ASN A 84 -8.61 -12.30 6.26
C ASN A 84 -8.68 -13.37 7.36
N ASP A 85 -7.53 -13.88 7.80
CA ASP A 85 -7.41 -14.86 8.87
C ASP A 85 -7.24 -14.19 10.26
N GLY A 86 -7.15 -12.85 10.28
CA GLY A 86 -7.05 -12.07 11.51
C GLY A 86 -5.64 -11.94 12.06
N ASP A 87 -4.60 -12.28 11.30
CA ASP A 87 -3.19 -12.22 11.73
C ASP A 87 -2.79 -10.85 12.29
N GLN A 88 -3.35 -9.76 11.75
CA GLN A 88 -3.11 -8.39 12.22
C GLN A 88 -3.61 -8.12 13.64
N PHE A 89 -4.40 -9.03 14.22
CA PHE A 89 -4.91 -8.94 15.58
C PHE A 89 -4.19 -9.89 16.56
N GLY A 90 -3.14 -10.58 16.12
CA GLY A 90 -2.26 -11.33 17.02
C GLY A 90 -1.44 -10.41 17.91
N SER A 91 -1.13 -10.86 19.15
CA SER A 91 -0.42 -10.08 20.16
C SER A 91 0.89 -9.49 19.63
N GLY A 92 1.73 -10.29 18.98
CA GLY A 92 3.00 -9.82 18.42
C GLY A 92 2.86 -8.78 17.32
N PHE A 93 1.83 -8.88 16.45
CA PHE A 93 1.60 -7.84 15.44
C PHE A 93 1.12 -6.53 16.08
N VAL A 94 0.25 -6.61 17.08
CA VAL A 94 -0.27 -5.44 17.81
C VAL A 94 0.84 -4.71 18.56
N GLU A 95 1.85 -5.41 19.07
CA GLU A 95 3.04 -4.80 19.68
C GLU A 95 3.83 -3.95 18.67
N VAL A 96 3.95 -4.41 17.42
CA VAL A 96 4.64 -3.66 16.36
C VAL A 96 3.75 -2.54 15.83
N ASN A 97 2.45 -2.83 15.60
CA ASN A 97 1.50 -1.83 15.13
C ASN A 97 0.20 -1.85 15.95
N PRO A 98 0.02 -0.91 16.89
CA PRO A 98 -1.19 -0.82 17.71
C PRO A 98 -2.46 -0.52 16.92
N ASN A 99 -2.34 -0.02 15.67
CA ASN A 99 -3.45 0.20 14.76
C ASN A 99 -3.94 -1.08 14.07
N SER A 100 -3.22 -2.22 14.22
CA SER A 100 -3.56 -3.51 13.61
C SER A 100 -3.76 -3.42 12.08
N LYS A 101 -2.91 -2.68 11.40
CA LYS A 101 -2.90 -2.51 9.93
C LYS A 101 -1.52 -2.82 9.34
N ILE A 102 -1.51 -3.52 8.21
CA ILE A 102 -0.30 -3.71 7.40
C ILE A 102 -0.02 -2.45 6.55
N PRO A 103 1.23 -2.19 6.23
CA PRO A 103 2.47 -2.81 6.65
C PRO A 103 2.94 -2.35 8.03
N ALA A 104 3.80 -3.16 8.66
CA ALA A 104 4.55 -2.80 9.84
C ALA A 104 6.00 -3.28 9.70
N LEU A 105 6.95 -2.50 10.21
CA LEU A 105 8.39 -2.76 10.13
C LEU A 105 8.99 -2.81 11.52
N MET A 106 9.87 -3.80 11.77
CA MET A 106 10.77 -3.84 12.91
C MET A 106 12.21 -3.75 12.40
N ASP A 107 12.94 -2.74 12.80
CA ASP A 107 14.37 -2.59 12.53
C ASP A 107 15.18 -3.01 13.76
N ARG A 108 16.00 -4.04 13.59
CA ARG A 108 16.88 -4.62 14.61
C ARG A 108 18.36 -4.33 14.33
N SER A 109 18.68 -3.38 13.47
CA SER A 109 20.06 -3.04 13.10
C SER A 109 20.82 -2.23 14.16
N GLY A 110 20.11 -1.61 15.09
CA GLY A 110 20.69 -0.85 16.21
C GLY A 110 20.81 -1.68 17.49
N SER A 111 21.27 -1.03 18.56
CA SER A 111 21.34 -1.64 19.92
C SER A 111 19.97 -1.97 20.49
N GLU A 112 18.97 -1.16 20.13
CA GLU A 112 17.57 -1.35 20.50
C GLU A 112 16.72 -1.46 19.24
N PRO A 113 15.75 -2.40 19.19
CA PRO A 113 14.83 -2.52 18.08
C PRO A 113 13.94 -1.28 17.95
N ILE A 114 13.72 -0.84 16.71
CA ILE A 114 12.82 0.27 16.38
C ILE A 114 11.62 -0.29 15.61
N ARG A 115 10.43 -0.14 16.17
CA ARG A 115 9.20 -0.42 15.46
C ARG A 115 8.76 0.81 14.66
N VAL A 116 8.35 0.60 13.41
CA VAL A 116 7.80 1.64 12.55
C VAL A 116 6.50 1.15 11.94
N PHE A 117 5.43 1.88 12.13
CA PHE A 117 4.13 1.61 11.51
C PHE A 117 3.63 2.86 10.79
N GLU A 118 2.58 2.73 9.99
CA GLU A 118 2.11 3.63 8.93
C GLU A 118 3.06 3.62 7.72
N SER A 119 2.51 3.31 6.54
CA SER A 119 3.32 3.13 5.32
C SER A 119 4.14 4.37 4.97
N GLY A 120 3.59 5.58 5.19
CA GLY A 120 4.32 6.83 4.95
C GLY A 120 5.47 7.04 5.93
N ALA A 121 5.27 6.69 7.22
CA ALA A 121 6.33 6.77 8.22
C ALA A 121 7.45 5.77 7.93
N ILE A 122 7.11 4.55 7.46
CA ILE A 122 8.11 3.55 7.06
C ILE A 122 8.93 4.06 5.86
N LEU A 123 8.30 4.66 4.85
CA LEU A 123 9.01 5.24 3.72
C LEU A 123 9.98 6.34 4.15
N LEU A 124 9.52 7.27 4.98
CA LEU A 124 10.36 8.36 5.49
C LEU A 124 11.52 7.83 6.31
N TYR A 125 11.26 6.89 7.24
CA TYR A 125 12.29 6.24 8.04
C TYR A 125 13.37 5.58 7.18
N LEU A 126 13.00 4.81 6.19
CA LEU A 126 13.94 4.14 5.28
C LEU A 126 14.71 5.15 4.43
N ALA A 127 14.07 6.20 3.94
CA ALA A 127 14.74 7.25 3.16
C ALA A 127 15.80 7.98 3.99
N GLU A 128 15.49 8.32 5.23
CA GLU A 128 16.44 8.98 6.15
C GLU A 128 17.55 8.03 6.58
N LYS A 129 17.23 6.79 6.91
CA LYS A 129 18.22 5.77 7.31
C LYS A 129 19.27 5.52 6.23
N PHE A 130 18.88 5.48 4.97
CA PHE A 130 19.77 5.16 3.85
C PHE A 130 20.19 6.39 3.04
N GLY A 131 19.67 7.58 3.34
CA GLY A 131 20.01 8.81 2.62
C GLY A 131 19.61 8.78 1.15
N ALA A 132 18.47 8.14 0.80
CA ALA A 132 18.03 7.94 -0.57
C ALA A 132 16.55 8.29 -0.76
N PHE A 133 16.16 8.67 -1.98
CA PHE A 133 14.78 9.00 -2.37
C PHE A 133 14.14 10.17 -1.62
N LEU A 134 14.92 10.95 -0.89
CA LEU A 134 14.47 12.17 -0.22
C LEU A 134 15.52 13.25 -0.43
N PRO A 135 15.23 14.35 -1.13
CA PRO A 135 16.15 15.45 -1.32
C PRO A 135 16.68 16.00 0.00
N THR A 136 17.93 16.43 0.01
CA THR A 136 18.59 17.00 1.20
C THR A 136 18.39 18.51 1.28
N ASP A 137 18.17 19.17 0.15
CA ASP A 137 17.86 20.60 0.13
C ASP A 137 16.45 20.84 0.68
N ARG A 138 16.27 21.99 1.32
CA ARG A 138 15.05 22.32 2.03
C ARG A 138 13.81 22.34 1.12
N ALA A 139 13.93 22.87 -0.10
CA ALA A 139 12.81 23.03 -1.00
C ALA A 139 12.33 21.67 -1.55
N GLY A 140 13.26 20.88 -2.12
CA GLY A 140 12.95 19.55 -2.65
C GLY A 140 12.45 18.59 -1.58
N ARG A 141 13.07 18.63 -0.37
CA ARG A 141 12.60 17.84 0.77
C ARG A 141 11.17 18.22 1.15
N THR A 142 10.87 19.51 1.27
CA THR A 142 9.53 19.97 1.64
C THR A 142 8.49 19.55 0.60
N GLU A 143 8.82 19.70 -0.69
CA GLU A 143 7.93 19.30 -1.78
C GLU A 143 7.64 17.79 -1.74
N SER A 144 8.68 16.95 -1.64
CA SER A 144 8.53 15.49 -1.55
C SER A 144 7.70 15.05 -0.35
N LEU A 145 7.91 15.67 0.82
CA LEU A 145 7.12 15.39 2.01
C LEU A 145 5.67 15.88 1.87
N SER A 146 5.42 17.02 1.22
CA SER A 146 4.06 17.49 0.97
C SER A 146 3.26 16.47 0.16
N TRP A 147 3.85 15.89 -0.89
CA TRP A 147 3.21 14.84 -1.69
C TRP A 147 3.09 13.51 -0.96
N LEU A 148 4.06 13.16 -0.12
CA LEU A 148 3.95 11.99 0.75
C LEU A 148 2.74 12.12 1.69
N PHE A 149 2.61 13.26 2.38
CA PHE A 149 1.49 13.50 3.29
C PHE A 149 0.16 13.70 2.55
N TRP A 150 0.18 14.31 1.36
CA TRP A 150 -1.00 14.36 0.50
C TRP A 150 -1.54 12.94 0.23
N GLN A 151 -0.67 11.98 -0.09
CA GLN A 151 -1.09 10.60 -0.31
C GLN A 151 -1.67 9.96 0.95
N MET A 152 -1.08 10.19 2.13
CA MET A 152 -1.59 9.65 3.40
C MET A 152 -3.01 10.18 3.69
N GLY A 153 -3.27 11.45 3.41
CA GLY A 153 -4.59 12.05 3.58
C GLY A 153 -5.60 11.72 2.47
N SER A 154 -5.13 11.52 1.24
CA SER A 154 -5.99 11.33 0.06
C SER A 154 -6.28 9.86 -0.26
N GLY A 155 -5.33 8.95 0.02
CA GLY A 155 -5.49 7.51 -0.23
C GLY A 155 -6.76 6.88 0.37
N PRO A 156 -7.20 7.25 1.59
CA PRO A 156 -8.44 6.76 2.16
C PRO A 156 -9.70 7.08 1.34
N TYR A 157 -9.75 8.21 0.64
CA TYR A 157 -10.87 8.53 -0.25
C TYR A 157 -10.91 7.63 -1.47
N LEU A 158 -9.74 7.30 -2.05
CA LEU A 158 -9.66 6.36 -3.16
C LEU A 158 -9.93 4.93 -2.70
N GLY A 159 -9.32 4.47 -1.61
CA GLY A 159 -9.43 3.09 -1.12
C GLY A 159 -10.71 2.82 -0.33
N GLY A 160 -10.85 3.49 0.80
CA GLY A 160 -11.97 3.31 1.72
C GLY A 160 -13.27 3.97 1.25
N GLY A 161 -13.17 5.01 0.45
CA GLY A 161 -14.30 5.69 -0.16
C GLY A 161 -14.70 5.07 -1.50
N PHE A 162 -14.08 5.52 -2.59
CA PHE A 162 -14.43 5.11 -3.95
C PHE A 162 -14.34 3.59 -4.13
N GLY A 163 -13.18 2.99 -3.87
CA GLY A 163 -12.97 1.56 -4.07
C GLY A 163 -13.94 0.68 -3.28
N HIS A 164 -14.25 1.08 -2.03
CA HIS A 164 -15.22 0.38 -1.22
C HIS A 164 -16.63 0.41 -1.84
N PHE A 165 -17.17 1.59 -2.11
CA PHE A 165 -18.55 1.72 -2.58
C PHE A 165 -18.71 1.29 -4.04
N TYR A 166 -17.72 1.52 -4.89
CA TYR A 166 -17.76 1.11 -6.29
C TYR A 166 -17.59 -0.40 -6.47
N ALA A 167 -16.58 -1.02 -5.81
CA ALA A 167 -16.23 -2.41 -6.07
C ALA A 167 -16.71 -3.40 -5.00
N TYR A 168 -16.63 -3.04 -3.71
CA TYR A 168 -16.70 -4.00 -2.62
C TYR A 168 -18.01 -3.99 -1.83
N ALA A 169 -18.70 -2.86 -1.75
CA ALA A 169 -19.96 -2.76 -1.03
C ALA A 169 -20.98 -3.74 -1.61
N PRO A 170 -21.72 -4.47 -0.76
CA PRO A 170 -22.72 -5.46 -1.21
C PRO A 170 -23.90 -4.80 -1.91
N THR A 171 -24.15 -3.52 -1.61
CA THR A 171 -25.22 -2.72 -2.22
C THR A 171 -24.59 -1.50 -2.91
N LYS A 172 -24.99 -1.24 -4.14
CA LYS A 172 -24.57 -0.03 -4.87
C LYS A 172 -25.41 1.14 -4.41
N ILE A 173 -24.74 2.17 -3.87
CA ILE A 173 -25.34 3.41 -3.38
C ILE A 173 -24.84 4.52 -4.30
N GLU A 174 -25.70 4.97 -5.24
CA GLU A 174 -25.38 5.98 -6.26
C GLU A 174 -24.73 7.21 -5.63
N TYR A 175 -25.36 7.81 -4.61
CA TYR A 175 -24.83 8.99 -3.92
C TYR A 175 -23.41 8.78 -3.37
N ALA A 176 -23.12 7.62 -2.78
CA ALA A 176 -21.80 7.33 -2.23
C ALA A 176 -20.75 7.14 -3.34
N ILE A 177 -21.14 6.42 -4.42
CA ILE A 177 -20.26 6.21 -5.57
C ILE A 177 -19.92 7.55 -6.22
N ASP A 178 -20.92 8.38 -6.51
CA ASP A 178 -20.73 9.69 -7.16
C ASP A 178 -19.88 10.64 -6.30
N ARG A 179 -20.17 10.70 -5.00
CA ARG A 179 -19.42 11.55 -4.07
C ARG A 179 -17.93 11.21 -4.06
N PHE A 180 -17.59 9.91 -4.05
CA PHE A 180 -16.21 9.47 -4.04
C PHE A 180 -15.57 9.40 -5.42
N ALA A 181 -16.34 9.17 -6.50
CA ALA A 181 -15.86 9.27 -7.88
C ALA A 181 -15.42 10.70 -8.21
N MET A 182 -16.20 11.71 -7.80
CA MET A 182 -15.84 13.11 -7.95
C MET A 182 -14.50 13.41 -7.25
N GLU A 183 -14.30 12.92 -6.03
CA GLU A 183 -13.05 13.13 -5.30
C GLU A 183 -11.87 12.38 -5.95
N ALA A 184 -12.07 11.13 -6.40
CA ALA A 184 -11.04 10.37 -7.10
C ALA A 184 -10.60 11.07 -8.41
N LYS A 185 -11.56 11.59 -9.19
CA LYS A 185 -11.25 12.37 -10.40
C LYS A 185 -10.51 13.67 -10.07
N ARG A 186 -10.90 14.37 -9.01
CA ARG A 186 -10.20 15.58 -8.55
C ARG A 186 -8.74 15.26 -8.17
N GLN A 187 -8.51 14.14 -7.50
CA GLN A 187 -7.16 13.70 -7.13
C GLN A 187 -6.32 13.35 -8.37
N LEU A 188 -6.91 12.68 -9.36
CA LEU A 188 -6.25 12.40 -10.65
C LEU A 188 -5.90 13.69 -11.40
N ASP A 189 -6.80 14.68 -11.43
CA ASP A 189 -6.53 15.98 -12.05
C ASP A 189 -5.40 16.75 -11.36
N VAL A 190 -5.34 16.71 -10.03
CA VAL A 190 -4.22 17.27 -9.25
C VAL A 190 -2.88 16.64 -9.62
N LEU A 191 -2.84 15.31 -9.71
CA LEU A 191 -1.64 14.58 -10.12
C LEU A 191 -1.26 14.90 -11.56
N ASP A 192 -2.21 14.90 -12.48
CA ASP A 192 -1.95 15.14 -13.90
C ASP A 192 -1.39 16.53 -14.14
N ARG A 193 -1.96 17.57 -13.51
CA ARG A 193 -1.44 18.93 -13.54
C ARG A 193 -0.04 19.05 -12.97
N ARG A 194 0.23 18.39 -11.85
CA ARG A 194 1.58 18.37 -11.26
C ARG A 194 2.60 17.75 -12.22
N LEU A 195 2.23 16.64 -12.82
CA LEU A 195 3.09 15.86 -13.72
C LEU A 195 3.21 16.47 -15.12
N ALA A 196 2.41 17.48 -15.48
CA ALA A 196 2.57 18.23 -16.73
C ALA A 196 3.90 18.99 -16.78
N ASP A 197 4.33 19.55 -15.64
CA ASP A 197 5.54 20.36 -15.54
C ASP A 197 6.69 19.64 -14.84
N ASN A 198 6.46 18.42 -14.35
CA ASN A 198 7.45 17.65 -13.57
C ASN A 198 7.51 16.20 -14.04
N GLU A 199 8.71 15.65 -14.04
CA GLU A 199 8.91 14.25 -14.39
C GLU A 199 8.35 13.34 -13.30
N TYR A 200 8.54 13.71 -12.03
CA TYR A 200 8.08 13.04 -10.83
C TYR A 200 7.37 14.01 -9.86
N LEU A 201 6.68 13.48 -8.86
CA LEU A 201 5.89 14.29 -7.93
C LEU A 201 6.75 15.23 -7.09
N GLY A 202 7.93 14.79 -6.65
CA GLY A 202 8.91 15.62 -5.96
C GLY A 202 9.63 16.63 -6.84
N GLY A 203 9.50 16.53 -8.18
CA GLY A 203 10.20 17.36 -9.16
C GLY A 203 10.88 16.54 -10.25
N ARG A 204 12.19 16.68 -10.42
CA ARG A 204 12.96 15.99 -11.47
C ARG A 204 13.35 14.56 -11.11
N GLU A 205 13.46 14.27 -9.82
CA GLU A 205 13.97 13.00 -9.34
C GLU A 205 12.87 12.15 -8.71
N TYR A 206 12.96 10.84 -8.96
CA TYR A 206 12.12 9.84 -8.32
C TYR A 206 12.36 9.83 -6.80
N SER A 207 11.29 9.90 -6.02
CA SER A 207 11.34 10.13 -4.58
C SER A 207 10.35 9.31 -3.78
N VAL A 208 10.38 9.44 -2.47
CA VAL A 208 9.37 8.85 -1.56
C VAL A 208 7.94 9.27 -1.91
N ALA A 209 7.76 10.43 -2.53
CA ALA A 209 6.46 10.90 -2.99
C ALA A 209 5.88 9.95 -4.05
N ASP A 210 6.70 9.60 -5.04
CA ASP A 210 6.32 8.69 -6.12
C ASP A 210 6.09 7.27 -5.62
N ILE A 211 6.99 6.79 -4.75
CA ILE A 211 6.89 5.47 -4.11
C ILE A 211 5.59 5.36 -3.28
N ALA A 212 5.17 6.44 -2.65
CA ALA A 212 3.93 6.47 -1.87
C ALA A 212 2.67 6.49 -2.74
N VAL A 213 2.68 7.29 -3.81
CA VAL A 213 1.49 7.57 -4.65
C VAL A 213 1.25 6.48 -5.68
N TRP A 214 2.31 5.97 -6.30
CA TRP A 214 2.21 5.05 -7.43
C TRP A 214 1.45 3.73 -7.14
N PRO A 215 1.61 3.05 -6.00
CA PRO A 215 0.88 1.80 -5.74
C PRO A 215 -0.64 1.95 -5.70
N TRP A 216 -1.14 3.15 -5.49
CA TRP A 216 -2.56 3.49 -5.54
C TRP A 216 -2.99 4.01 -6.91
N TYR A 217 -2.46 5.14 -7.33
CA TYR A 217 -2.92 5.83 -8.54
C TYR A 217 -2.35 5.22 -9.81
N GLY A 218 -1.11 4.75 -9.79
CA GLY A 218 -0.52 4.01 -10.90
C GLY A 218 -1.19 2.65 -11.11
N ALA A 219 -1.49 1.90 -10.04
CA ALA A 219 -2.23 0.66 -10.15
C ALA A 219 -3.68 0.87 -10.65
N LEU A 220 -4.33 1.97 -10.25
CA LEU A 220 -5.63 2.37 -10.79
C LEU A 220 -5.53 2.70 -12.28
N ALA A 221 -4.52 3.49 -12.68
CA ALA A 221 -4.29 3.87 -14.09
C ALA A 221 -4.02 2.66 -14.99
N GLN A 222 -3.39 1.61 -14.44
CA GLN A 222 -3.15 0.33 -15.13
C GLN A 222 -4.36 -0.64 -15.09
N GLY A 223 -5.50 -0.23 -14.54
CA GLY A 223 -6.69 -1.10 -14.44
C GLY A 223 -6.56 -2.26 -13.45
N GLN A 224 -5.65 -2.18 -12.50
CA GLN A 224 -5.36 -3.26 -11.55
C GLN A 224 -6.13 -3.14 -10.23
N LEU A 225 -6.87 -2.06 -10.04
CA LEU A 225 -7.69 -1.81 -8.85
C LEU A 225 -9.16 -1.67 -9.24
N TYR A 226 -10.02 -2.29 -8.43
CA TYR A 226 -11.48 -2.09 -8.44
C TYR A 226 -12.18 -2.46 -9.75
N GLY A 227 -11.72 -3.50 -10.47
CA GLY A 227 -12.34 -3.96 -11.72
C GLY A 227 -12.31 -2.87 -12.81
N ASP A 228 -13.47 -2.49 -13.34
CA ASP A 228 -13.59 -1.51 -14.43
C ASP A 228 -13.43 -0.04 -13.99
N ALA A 229 -12.90 0.21 -12.78
CA ALA A 229 -12.77 1.58 -12.24
C ALA A 229 -11.93 2.51 -13.11
N ALA A 230 -10.89 1.99 -13.75
CA ALA A 230 -10.06 2.77 -14.68
C ALA A 230 -10.89 3.35 -15.84
N LYS A 231 -11.77 2.54 -16.42
CA LYS A 231 -12.70 2.97 -17.47
C LYS A 231 -13.77 3.90 -16.92
N PHE A 232 -14.34 3.58 -15.76
CA PHE A 232 -15.39 4.39 -15.13
C PHE A 232 -14.90 5.80 -14.81
N LEU A 233 -13.68 5.94 -14.31
CA LEU A 233 -13.04 7.22 -13.99
C LEU A 233 -12.36 7.88 -15.21
N GLN A 234 -12.33 7.22 -16.37
CA GLN A 234 -11.67 7.70 -17.59
C GLN A 234 -10.19 8.04 -17.35
N VAL A 235 -9.45 7.14 -16.69
CA VAL A 235 -8.06 7.40 -16.27
C VAL A 235 -7.12 7.60 -17.46
N GLN A 236 -7.47 7.13 -18.66
CA GLN A 236 -6.73 7.33 -19.91
C GLN A 236 -6.66 8.80 -20.34
N ASP A 237 -7.55 9.66 -19.85
CA ASP A 237 -7.59 11.09 -20.20
C ASP A 237 -6.51 11.89 -19.44
N TYR A 238 -5.92 11.32 -18.40
CA TYR A 238 -4.85 11.92 -17.61
C TYR A 238 -3.48 11.50 -18.16
N ALA A 239 -3.07 12.12 -19.27
CA ALA A 239 -1.90 11.71 -20.07
C ALA A 239 -0.58 11.75 -19.29
N ASN A 240 -0.40 12.73 -18.39
CA ASN A 240 0.80 12.85 -17.58
C ASN A 240 0.84 11.78 -16.48
N VAL A 241 -0.31 11.43 -15.91
CA VAL A 241 -0.43 10.29 -14.98
C VAL A 241 -0.09 8.99 -15.69
N GLN A 242 -0.54 8.78 -16.93
CA GLN A 242 -0.20 7.57 -17.71
C GLN A 242 1.31 7.48 -17.95
N ARG A 243 1.94 8.54 -18.46
CA ARG A 243 3.40 8.62 -18.67
C ARG A 243 4.17 8.27 -17.40
N TRP A 244 3.85 8.91 -16.28
CA TRP A 244 4.47 8.70 -14.99
C TRP A 244 4.26 7.26 -14.49
N THR A 245 3.06 6.73 -14.66
CA THR A 245 2.72 5.35 -14.27
C THR A 245 3.57 4.34 -15.02
N GLU A 246 3.71 4.49 -16.34
CA GLU A 246 4.51 3.60 -17.20
C GLU A 246 5.99 3.67 -16.85
N ALA A 247 6.53 4.88 -16.67
CA ALA A 247 7.94 5.08 -16.30
C ALA A 247 8.30 4.37 -14.99
N ILE A 248 7.43 4.43 -13.98
CA ILE A 248 7.66 3.76 -12.70
C ILE A 248 7.44 2.25 -12.83
N ALA A 249 6.41 1.80 -13.54
CA ALA A 249 6.14 0.36 -13.75
C ALA A 249 7.30 -0.36 -14.45
N ALA A 250 8.04 0.33 -15.30
CA ALA A 250 9.19 -0.20 -16.03
C ALA A 250 10.43 -0.42 -15.14
N ARG A 251 10.47 0.11 -13.93
CA ARG A 251 11.62 -0.03 -13.01
C ARG A 251 11.72 -1.47 -12.50
N PRO A 252 12.87 -2.15 -12.64
CA PRO A 252 13.01 -3.55 -12.18
C PRO A 252 12.76 -3.74 -10.68
N ALA A 253 13.14 -2.76 -9.85
CA ALA A 253 12.89 -2.79 -8.42
C ALA A 253 11.38 -2.72 -8.10
N VAL A 254 10.63 -1.89 -8.83
CA VAL A 254 9.17 -1.81 -8.70
C VAL A 254 8.52 -3.15 -9.09
N GLN A 255 8.99 -3.78 -10.17
CA GLN A 255 8.48 -5.09 -10.60
C GLN A 255 8.70 -6.15 -9.51
N ARG A 256 9.91 -6.23 -8.93
CA ARG A 256 10.20 -7.14 -7.81
C ARG A 256 9.37 -6.82 -6.57
N GLY A 257 9.36 -5.55 -6.15
CA GLY A 257 8.62 -5.13 -4.95
C GLY A 257 7.13 -5.47 -5.00
N ARG A 258 6.52 -5.48 -6.19
CA ARG A 258 5.12 -5.87 -6.39
C ARG A 258 4.85 -7.36 -6.25
N MET A 259 5.87 -8.20 -6.34
CA MET A 259 5.73 -9.66 -6.17
C MET A 259 5.69 -10.06 -4.70
N VAL A 260 6.38 -9.31 -3.83
CA VAL A 260 6.55 -9.65 -2.41
C VAL A 260 5.23 -9.56 -1.65
N ASN A 261 4.93 -10.58 -0.86
CA ASN A 261 3.68 -10.78 -0.10
C ASN A 261 2.41 -10.78 -0.96
N ARG A 262 2.53 -11.05 -2.24
CA ARG A 262 1.41 -11.15 -3.16
C ARG A 262 0.80 -12.55 -3.13
N VAL A 263 -0.53 -12.61 -2.97
CA VAL A 263 -1.31 -13.85 -2.80
C VAL A 263 -2.41 -14.01 -3.87
N SER A 264 -2.35 -13.22 -4.95
CA SER A 264 -3.35 -13.26 -6.02
C SER A 264 -2.76 -12.87 -7.36
N GLY A 265 -3.44 -13.25 -8.44
CA GLY A 265 -2.98 -13.07 -9.83
C GLY A 265 -2.17 -14.27 -10.31
N GLU A 266 -1.34 -14.07 -11.33
CA GLU A 266 -0.52 -15.13 -11.92
C GLU A 266 0.48 -15.69 -10.89
N PRO A 267 0.60 -17.04 -10.76
CA PRO A 267 1.48 -17.68 -9.76
C PRO A 267 2.95 -17.23 -9.87
N SER A 268 3.46 -17.02 -11.10
CA SER A 268 4.82 -16.51 -11.34
C SER A 268 5.07 -15.09 -10.81
N SER A 269 4.01 -14.35 -10.50
CA SER A 269 4.10 -13.01 -9.92
C SER A 269 3.81 -12.99 -8.41
N GLN A 270 3.68 -14.14 -7.76
CA GLN A 270 3.39 -14.28 -6.35
C GLN A 270 4.62 -14.81 -5.59
N LEU A 271 5.23 -13.97 -4.77
CA LEU A 271 6.25 -14.34 -3.79
C LEU A 271 5.65 -14.11 -2.40
N HIS A 272 5.13 -15.17 -1.77
CA HIS A 272 4.41 -15.05 -0.50
C HIS A 272 5.30 -14.48 0.61
N GLU A 273 6.54 -14.94 0.68
CA GLU A 273 7.54 -14.42 1.63
C GLU A 273 8.89 -14.23 0.92
N ARG A 274 9.63 -13.21 1.32
CA ARG A 274 10.96 -12.92 0.77
C ARG A 274 11.97 -12.86 1.90
N HIS A 275 13.00 -13.70 1.81
CA HIS A 275 14.10 -13.78 2.78
C HIS A 275 15.47 -13.67 2.13
N ASP A 276 15.51 -13.68 0.79
CA ASP A 276 16.73 -13.61 -0.01
C ASP A 276 16.43 -13.08 -1.41
N ALA A 277 17.42 -12.46 -2.05
CA ALA A 277 17.31 -12.05 -3.44
C ALA A 277 17.06 -13.23 -4.40
N GLY A 278 17.52 -14.44 -4.06
CA GLY A 278 17.28 -15.67 -4.84
C GLY A 278 15.83 -16.14 -4.82
N ASP A 279 15.03 -15.72 -3.87
CA ASP A 279 13.63 -16.16 -3.70
C ASP A 279 12.77 -15.78 -4.92
N PHE A 280 13.07 -14.68 -5.61
CA PHE A 280 12.38 -14.30 -6.84
C PHE A 280 12.53 -15.33 -7.98
N ALA A 281 13.62 -16.09 -7.98
CA ALA A 281 13.88 -17.13 -8.99
C ALA A 281 13.40 -18.51 -8.55
N THR A 282 13.25 -18.77 -7.23
CA THR A 282 13.09 -20.13 -6.70
C THR A 282 11.81 -20.32 -5.89
N LYS A 283 11.20 -19.25 -5.34
CA LYS A 283 10.07 -19.37 -4.39
C LYS A 283 8.79 -18.67 -4.84
N THR A 284 8.69 -18.31 -6.11
CA THR A 284 7.39 -17.90 -6.66
C THR A 284 6.43 -19.09 -6.70
N GLN A 285 5.13 -18.84 -6.66
CA GLN A 285 4.14 -19.91 -6.48
C GLN A 285 4.10 -20.93 -7.63
N ASP A 286 4.48 -20.53 -8.85
CA ASP A 286 4.66 -21.45 -9.98
C ASP A 286 5.85 -22.43 -9.78
N LYS A 287 6.91 -21.98 -9.12
CA LYS A 287 8.09 -22.81 -8.82
C LYS A 287 7.80 -23.82 -7.71
N ILE A 288 7.19 -23.35 -6.62
CA ILE A 288 6.81 -24.21 -5.48
C ILE A 288 5.81 -25.29 -5.95
N ALA A 289 4.84 -24.94 -6.80
CA ALA A 289 3.88 -25.89 -7.33
C ALA A 289 4.50 -26.92 -8.28
N ALA A 290 5.63 -26.60 -8.92
CA ALA A 290 6.34 -27.53 -9.80
C ALA A 290 7.21 -28.55 -9.04
N GLU A 291 7.55 -28.28 -7.77
CA GLU A 291 8.33 -29.15 -6.89
C GLU A 291 7.45 -30.07 -6.01
N SER A 292 6.14 -29.81 -5.93
CA SER A 292 5.16 -30.58 -5.14
C SER A 292 4.39 -31.59 -6.02
#